data_2b894933d687437ebd7b321cf215dd7c
#
_entry.id   2b894933d687437ebd7b321cf215dd7c
#
_cell.length_a   1.000
_cell.length_b   1.000
_cell.length_c   1.000
_cell.angle_alpha   90.00
_cell.angle_beta   90.00
_cell.angle_gamma   90.00
#
_symmetry.space_group_name_H-M   'P 1'
#
loop_
_entity.id
_entity.type
_entity.pdbx_description
1 polymer ?
#
loop_
_entity_poly.entity_id
_entity_poly.type
_entity_poly.pdbx_seq_one_letter_code
_entity_poly.pdbx_strand_id
1 'polypeptide(L)'
;MQNIKKLNISTLNKPATWTFVGGWNVSLDEMEKRKAWEHDYLWASQLGSSLVDIYLNLMGVEPSNAFDNRAKRKFDAGVMWEWIATLVAKRAGIYLSSQDKVEYQAEGGLKVTGKLDLKIGGKRNTEMIRDMQGALKIIEFPDVFVKAMETVEKQMNFDTVLPERVIEVKSSSAYMYDAQYKFGVPAENHALQCLHYLLSTGTDEGAVLYISKDDARMTEIPIWRNDELLNAKYLEVVTLAKRYYDKKEQPPLEPLIIFDESKGKFTDNWNIKYSSYLTYLYGFEHESAYQDEFKSKVSSWNRVVGRIKRGDKMTASNLAYIEEIKAQFPNWEEIVNNFKPEESGESEVNE
;
A
#
# COMPACT_ATOMS: atom_id res chain seq x y z
N MET A 1 48.68 8.46 -0.92
CA MET A 1 47.54 7.53 -0.57
C MET A 1 47.75 7.10 0.88
N GLN A 2 46.95 7.67 1.79
CA GLN A 2 47.00 7.27 3.22
C GLN A 2 46.34 5.90 3.37
N ASN A 3 47.06 4.94 3.90
CA ASN A 3 46.53 3.64 4.28
C ASN A 3 45.46 3.81 5.38
N ILE A 4 44.18 3.72 4.97
CA ILE A 4 43.09 3.57 5.95
C ILE A 4 43.28 2.19 6.59
N LYS A 5 43.78 2.13 7.80
CA LYS A 5 43.82 0.91 8.62
C LYS A 5 42.40 0.41 8.75
N LYS A 6 42.13 -0.80 8.21
CA LYS A 6 40.84 -1.48 8.44
C LYS A 6 40.65 -1.60 9.95
N LEU A 7 39.57 -0.99 10.45
CA LEU A 7 39.13 -1.16 11.83
C LEU A 7 38.90 -2.66 12.09
N ASN A 8 39.60 -3.22 13.04
CA ASN A 8 39.42 -4.61 13.41
C ASN A 8 38.18 -4.71 14.31
N ILE A 9 37.04 -5.08 13.74
CA ILE A 9 35.73 -5.13 14.39
C ILE A 9 35.63 -6.28 15.42
N SER A 10 36.66 -7.16 15.52
CA SER A 10 36.64 -8.32 16.41
C SER A 10 36.70 -7.99 17.93
N THR A 11 36.96 -6.74 18.29
CA THR A 11 36.96 -6.29 19.71
C THR A 11 35.58 -5.81 20.20
N LEU A 12 34.54 -5.82 19.32
CA LEU A 12 33.17 -5.40 19.66
C LEU A 12 32.29 -6.55 20.19
N ASN A 13 32.86 -7.70 20.53
CA ASN A 13 32.14 -8.93 20.91
C ASN A 13 31.60 -8.97 22.35
N LYS A 14 31.43 -7.84 23.03
CA LYS A 14 30.57 -7.83 24.22
C LYS A 14 29.16 -7.44 23.72
N PRO A 15 28.16 -8.32 23.88
CA PRO A 15 26.80 -7.94 23.55
C PRO A 15 26.42 -6.71 24.37
N ALA A 16 25.94 -5.66 23.71
CA ALA A 16 25.45 -4.48 24.41
C ALA A 16 24.28 -4.92 25.32
N THR A 17 24.27 -4.44 26.55
CA THR A 17 23.18 -4.70 27.51
C THR A 17 21.86 -4.09 27.07
N TRP A 18 21.93 -3.12 26.17
CA TRP A 18 20.78 -2.47 25.53
C TRP A 18 21.17 -2.04 24.12
N THR A 19 20.22 -2.14 23.16
CA THR A 19 20.40 -1.62 21.81
C THR A 19 19.22 -0.75 21.44
N PHE A 20 19.45 0.30 20.63
CA PHE A 20 18.39 1.17 20.11
C PHE A 20 17.32 0.35 19.36
N VAL A 21 17.73 -0.59 18.52
CA VAL A 21 16.82 -1.46 17.77
C VAL A 21 16.00 -2.34 18.72
N GLY A 22 16.61 -2.87 19.78
CA GLY A 22 15.90 -3.64 20.80
C GLY A 22 14.84 -2.81 21.52
N GLY A 23 15.18 -1.58 21.92
CA GLY A 23 14.23 -0.65 22.54
C GLY A 23 13.08 -0.26 21.60
N TRP A 24 13.37 0.01 20.33
CA TRP A 24 12.34 0.31 19.34
C TRP A 24 11.39 -0.88 19.13
N ASN A 25 11.91 -2.11 18.98
CA ASN A 25 11.08 -3.31 18.84
C ASN A 25 10.13 -3.49 20.05
N VAL A 26 10.62 -3.31 21.27
CA VAL A 26 9.79 -3.39 22.47
C VAL A 26 8.64 -2.37 22.44
N SER A 27 8.91 -1.14 22.02
CA SER A 27 7.85 -0.11 21.91
C SER A 27 6.79 -0.48 20.87
N LEU A 28 7.18 -1.07 19.75
CA LEU A 28 6.25 -1.53 18.71
C LEU A 28 5.40 -2.71 19.19
N ASP A 29 5.99 -3.66 19.93
CA ASP A 29 5.27 -4.80 20.48
C ASP A 29 4.25 -4.39 21.56
N GLU A 30 4.53 -3.35 22.35
CA GLU A 30 3.58 -2.79 23.31
C GLU A 30 2.37 -2.10 22.64
N MET A 31 2.55 -1.51 21.45
CA MET A 31 1.47 -0.85 20.70
C MET A 31 0.46 -1.85 20.11
N GLU A 32 0.81 -3.11 19.92
CA GLU A 32 0.05 -4.10 19.15
C GLU A 32 -0.90 -4.98 19.97
N LYS A 33 -1.04 -4.76 21.28
CA LYS A 33 -1.81 -5.62 22.21
C LYS A 33 -3.33 -5.50 22.09
N ARG A 34 -3.87 -5.16 20.91
CA ARG A 34 -5.32 -5.16 20.70
C ARG A 34 -5.78 -6.57 20.34
N LYS A 35 -6.71 -7.11 21.13
CA LYS A 35 -7.39 -8.36 20.78
C LYS A 35 -8.33 -8.11 19.60
N ALA A 36 -8.48 -9.12 18.74
CA ALA A 36 -9.52 -9.09 17.72
C ALA A 36 -10.91 -9.19 18.39
N TRP A 37 -11.89 -8.53 17.80
CA TRP A 37 -13.28 -8.58 18.27
C TRP A 37 -14.23 -8.47 17.07
N GLU A 38 -15.41 -9.06 17.18
CA GLU A 38 -16.44 -8.92 16.17
C GLU A 38 -16.93 -7.46 16.08
N HIS A 39 -17.05 -6.94 14.87
CA HIS A 39 -17.54 -5.59 14.62
C HIS A 39 -18.27 -5.50 13.26
N ASP A 40 -19.09 -4.46 13.07
CA ASP A 40 -20.00 -4.28 11.95
C ASP A 40 -19.58 -3.13 11.00
N TYR A 41 -18.29 -2.80 10.97
CA TYR A 41 -17.73 -1.74 10.13
C TYR A 41 -16.39 -2.15 9.51
N LEU A 42 -16.06 -1.57 8.38
CA LEU A 42 -14.76 -1.73 7.71
C LEU A 42 -13.81 -0.58 8.08
N TRP A 43 -12.53 -0.88 8.15
CA TRP A 43 -11.51 0.16 8.11
C TRP A 43 -11.24 0.55 6.65
N ALA A 44 -11.10 1.86 6.37
CA ALA A 44 -10.82 2.36 5.03
C ALA A 44 -9.58 1.70 4.39
N SER A 45 -8.57 1.38 5.18
CA SER A 45 -7.36 0.66 4.73
C SER A 45 -7.61 -0.79 4.29
N GLN A 46 -8.78 -1.36 4.60
CA GLN A 46 -9.15 -2.73 4.21
C GLN A 46 -9.92 -2.80 2.89
N LEU A 47 -10.30 -1.67 2.29
CA LEU A 47 -11.13 -1.63 1.07
C LEU A 47 -10.53 -2.37 -0.13
N GLY A 48 -9.22 -2.58 -0.15
CA GLY A 48 -8.53 -3.37 -1.17
C GLY A 48 -8.03 -4.74 -0.70
N SER A 49 -8.44 -5.19 0.50
CA SER A 49 -8.12 -6.53 0.98
C SER A 49 -9.03 -7.59 0.35
N SER A 50 -8.62 -8.86 0.41
CA SER A 50 -9.49 -9.95 -0.02
C SER A 50 -10.78 -9.98 0.78
N LEU A 51 -11.89 -10.40 0.17
CA LEU A 51 -13.17 -10.49 0.88
C LEU A 51 -13.12 -11.44 2.08
N VAL A 52 -12.32 -12.49 2.00
CA VAL A 52 -12.17 -13.44 3.11
C VAL A 52 -11.40 -12.82 4.27
N ASP A 53 -10.37 -12.01 4.01
CA ASP A 53 -9.65 -11.27 5.06
C ASP A 53 -10.56 -10.24 5.74
N ILE A 54 -11.34 -9.51 4.93
CA ILE A 54 -12.37 -8.59 5.43
C ILE A 54 -13.35 -9.32 6.35
N TYR A 55 -13.88 -10.45 5.88
CA TYR A 55 -14.85 -11.25 6.65
C TYR A 55 -14.26 -11.74 7.98
N LEU A 56 -13.06 -12.32 7.96
CA LEU A 56 -12.40 -12.82 9.19
C LEU A 56 -12.13 -11.69 10.18
N ASN A 57 -11.73 -10.51 9.68
CA ASN A 57 -11.55 -9.34 10.52
C ASN A 57 -12.88 -8.88 11.15
N LEU A 58 -13.97 -8.78 10.37
CA LEU A 58 -15.31 -8.45 10.88
C LEU A 58 -15.80 -9.45 11.94
N MET A 59 -15.49 -10.74 11.74
CA MET A 59 -15.84 -11.81 12.70
C MET A 59 -14.95 -11.84 13.95
N GLY A 60 -13.96 -10.98 14.04
CA GLY A 60 -13.06 -10.94 15.19
C GLY A 60 -12.12 -12.13 15.28
N VAL A 61 -11.79 -12.77 14.15
CA VAL A 61 -10.80 -13.85 14.12
C VAL A 61 -9.40 -13.25 14.32
N GLU A 62 -8.62 -13.85 15.22
CA GLU A 62 -7.25 -13.40 15.45
C GLU A 62 -6.37 -13.64 14.20
N PRO A 63 -5.57 -12.67 13.77
CA PRO A 63 -4.63 -12.85 12.67
C PRO A 63 -3.65 -14.00 12.93
N SER A 64 -3.53 -14.92 11.99
CA SER A 64 -2.61 -16.07 12.10
C SER A 64 -1.16 -15.71 11.72
N ASN A 65 -0.97 -14.60 11.01
CA ASN A 65 0.32 -14.13 10.53
C ASN A 65 0.56 -12.70 11.01
N ALA A 66 1.10 -12.56 12.21
CA ALA A 66 1.48 -11.26 12.77
C ALA A 66 2.65 -10.65 11.99
N PHE A 67 2.64 -9.33 11.84
CA PHE A 67 3.74 -8.62 11.21
C PHE A 67 5.02 -8.75 12.04
N ASP A 68 6.13 -9.03 11.37
CA ASP A 68 7.44 -9.03 12.01
C ASP A 68 7.89 -7.59 12.39
N ASN A 69 8.90 -7.47 13.23
CA ASN A 69 9.41 -6.18 13.65
C ASN A 69 9.96 -5.31 12.50
N ARG A 70 10.37 -5.93 11.39
CA ARG A 70 10.79 -5.18 10.19
C ARG A 70 9.59 -4.54 9.50
N ALA A 71 8.47 -5.26 9.37
CA ALA A 71 7.24 -4.72 8.80
C ALA A 71 6.66 -3.61 9.69
N LYS A 72 6.63 -3.81 11.02
CA LYS A 72 6.19 -2.81 12.00
C LYS A 72 7.00 -1.51 11.89
N ARG A 73 8.35 -1.59 11.79
CA ARG A 73 9.21 -0.41 11.58
C ARG A 73 8.95 0.28 10.23
N LYS A 74 8.56 -0.46 9.18
CA LYS A 74 8.17 0.16 7.91
C LYS A 74 6.86 0.95 8.03
N PHE A 75 5.89 0.45 8.81
CA PHE A 75 4.64 1.17 9.07
C PHE A 75 4.90 2.42 9.91
N ASP A 76 5.69 2.31 10.96
CA ASP A 76 6.09 3.44 11.81
C ASP A 76 6.81 4.54 11.00
N ALA A 77 7.72 4.14 10.09
CA ALA A 77 8.34 5.08 9.16
C ALA A 77 7.33 5.68 8.16
N GLY A 78 6.25 4.96 7.81
CA GLY A 78 5.15 5.49 6.99
C GLY A 78 4.47 6.68 7.67
N VAL A 79 4.15 6.54 8.96
CA VAL A 79 3.55 7.60 9.78
C VAL A 79 4.42 8.86 9.80
N MET A 80 5.75 8.74 9.80
CA MET A 80 6.65 9.89 9.73
C MET A 80 6.46 10.69 8.43
N TRP A 81 6.19 10.03 7.30
CA TRP A 81 5.90 10.73 6.04
C TRP A 81 4.57 11.49 6.07
N GLU A 82 3.54 10.95 6.72
CA GLU A 82 2.28 11.67 6.96
C GLU A 82 2.51 12.94 7.77
N TRP A 83 3.34 12.85 8.83
CA TRP A 83 3.76 14.01 9.61
C TRP A 83 4.54 15.04 8.79
N ILE A 84 5.45 14.61 7.93
CA ILE A 84 6.19 15.51 7.04
C ILE A 84 5.23 16.22 6.08
N ALA A 85 4.27 15.50 5.46
CA ALA A 85 3.27 16.10 4.59
C ALA A 85 2.41 17.15 5.33
N THR A 86 1.97 16.81 6.55
CA THR A 86 1.24 17.73 7.43
C THR A 86 2.07 18.98 7.75
N LEU A 87 3.34 18.80 8.06
CA LEU A 87 4.27 19.91 8.35
C LEU A 87 4.46 20.83 7.13
N VAL A 88 4.56 20.24 5.94
CA VAL A 88 4.67 21.00 4.67
C VAL A 88 3.39 21.80 4.41
N ALA A 89 2.20 21.21 4.62
CA ALA A 89 0.93 21.90 4.46
C ALA A 89 0.76 23.08 5.44
N LYS A 90 1.18 22.90 6.69
CA LYS A 90 1.20 23.97 7.69
C LYS A 90 2.17 25.09 7.31
N ARG A 91 3.37 24.73 6.82
CA ARG A 91 4.35 25.70 6.32
C ARG A 91 3.82 26.53 5.15
N ALA A 92 3.07 25.90 4.26
CA ALA A 92 2.46 26.58 3.12
C ALA A 92 1.23 27.39 3.52
N GLY A 93 0.73 27.24 4.75
CA GLY A 93 -0.48 27.90 5.24
C GLY A 93 -1.78 27.38 4.62
N ILE A 94 -1.75 26.16 4.08
CA ILE A 94 -2.90 25.51 3.41
C ILE A 94 -3.48 24.33 4.18
N TYR A 95 -2.98 24.06 5.37
CA TYR A 95 -3.47 22.99 6.25
C TYR A 95 -4.88 23.31 6.76
N LEU A 96 -5.78 22.34 6.66
CA LEU A 96 -7.12 22.42 7.24
C LEU A 96 -7.24 21.46 8.43
N SER A 97 -6.98 20.18 8.22
CA SER A 97 -7.02 19.16 9.28
C SER A 97 -6.17 17.94 8.93
N SER A 98 -5.90 17.09 9.93
CA SER A 98 -5.23 15.79 9.74
C SER A 98 -5.67 14.81 10.82
N GLN A 99 -5.62 13.52 10.52
CA GLN A 99 -5.98 12.41 11.40
C GLN A 99 -7.45 12.49 11.92
N ASP A 100 -8.31 13.19 11.21
CA ASP A 100 -9.74 13.24 11.54
C ASP A 100 -10.38 11.88 11.32
N LYS A 101 -11.11 11.42 12.33
CA LYS A 101 -11.93 10.22 12.18
C LYS A 101 -13.15 10.56 11.32
N VAL A 102 -13.32 9.81 10.24
CA VAL A 102 -14.43 9.98 9.30
C VAL A 102 -15.14 8.64 9.07
N GLU A 103 -16.44 8.73 8.79
CA GLU A 103 -17.30 7.56 8.57
C GLU A 103 -18.21 7.83 7.37
N TYR A 104 -18.44 6.79 6.56
CA TYR A 104 -19.41 6.82 5.47
C TYR A 104 -20.06 5.46 5.31
N GLN A 105 -21.35 5.45 5.01
CA GLN A 105 -22.10 4.23 4.71
C GLN A 105 -22.85 4.41 3.41
N ALA A 106 -22.45 3.65 2.40
CA ALA A 106 -23.19 3.56 1.13
C ALA A 106 -24.50 2.79 1.33
N GLU A 107 -25.49 3.08 0.53
CA GLU A 107 -26.77 2.35 0.53
C GLU A 107 -26.54 0.85 0.30
N GLY A 108 -27.08 0.01 1.16
CA GLY A 108 -26.90 -1.45 1.11
C GLY A 108 -25.52 -1.96 1.51
N GLY A 109 -24.56 -1.09 1.82
CA GLY A 109 -23.20 -1.43 2.20
C GLY A 109 -22.94 -1.45 3.71
N LEU A 110 -21.79 -1.99 4.12
CA LEU A 110 -21.25 -1.79 5.45
C LEU A 110 -20.81 -0.34 5.64
N LYS A 111 -20.90 0.12 6.90
CA LYS A 111 -20.26 1.35 7.30
C LYS A 111 -18.74 1.20 7.17
N VAL A 112 -18.08 2.21 6.62
CA VAL A 112 -16.63 2.30 6.56
C VAL A 112 -16.16 3.44 7.46
N THR A 113 -15.12 3.20 8.24
CA THR A 113 -14.50 4.21 9.11
C THR A 113 -13.01 4.31 8.81
N GLY A 114 -12.45 5.49 9.01
CA GLY A 114 -11.02 5.71 8.81
C GLY A 114 -10.55 6.99 9.48
N LYS A 115 -9.26 7.22 9.40
CA LYS A 115 -8.64 8.49 9.74
C LYS A 115 -8.00 9.04 8.48
N LEU A 116 -8.45 10.19 8.01
CA LEU A 116 -7.84 10.84 6.85
C LEU A 116 -6.45 11.37 7.22
N ASP A 117 -5.49 11.21 6.34
CA ASP A 117 -4.12 11.62 6.62
C ASP A 117 -4.00 13.14 6.65
N LEU A 118 -4.56 13.83 5.63
CA LEU A 118 -4.41 15.28 5.50
C LEU A 118 -5.54 15.87 4.66
N LYS A 119 -6.09 17.01 5.10
CA LYS A 119 -6.97 17.88 4.33
C LYS A 119 -6.33 19.26 4.16
N ILE A 120 -6.28 19.75 2.93
CA ILE A 120 -5.64 21.01 2.56
C ILE A 120 -6.58 21.90 1.75
N GLY A 121 -6.26 23.18 1.64
CA GLY A 121 -7.01 24.14 0.83
C GLY A 121 -7.45 25.37 1.62
N GLY A 122 -8.54 25.98 1.17
CA GLY A 122 -9.09 27.17 1.80
C GLY A 122 -8.26 28.44 1.57
N LYS A 123 -8.51 29.44 2.41
CA LYS A 123 -7.71 30.67 2.42
C LYS A 123 -6.39 30.43 3.15
N ARG A 124 -5.29 30.92 2.56
CA ARG A 124 -3.97 30.80 3.17
C ARG A 124 -3.96 31.40 4.59
N ASN A 125 -3.52 30.60 5.55
CA ASN A 125 -3.40 31.02 6.94
C ASN A 125 -1.96 31.46 7.28
N THR A 126 -1.72 32.78 7.21
CA THR A 126 -0.40 33.37 7.52
C THR A 126 -0.09 33.34 9.02
N GLU A 127 -1.09 33.33 9.89
CA GLU A 127 -0.90 33.21 11.34
C GLU A 127 -0.32 31.83 11.69
N MET A 128 -0.88 30.77 11.12
CA MET A 128 -0.33 29.40 11.28
C MET A 128 1.13 29.31 10.84
N ILE A 129 1.52 29.99 9.76
CA ILE A 129 2.91 30.01 9.30
C ILE A 129 3.80 30.63 10.38
N ARG A 130 3.39 31.75 10.98
CA ARG A 130 4.16 32.45 12.03
C ARG A 130 4.24 31.62 13.31
N ASP A 131 3.14 31.00 13.73
CA ASP A 131 3.11 30.12 14.90
C ASP A 131 4.07 28.95 14.74
N MET A 132 4.10 28.38 13.53
CA MET A 132 5.01 27.30 13.22
C MET A 132 6.47 27.71 13.22
N GLN A 133 6.78 28.89 12.68
CA GLN A 133 8.14 29.45 12.76
C GLN A 133 8.56 29.67 14.21
N GLY A 134 7.66 30.16 15.05
CA GLY A 134 7.88 30.33 16.50
C GLY A 134 8.16 28.98 17.19
N ALA A 135 7.33 27.97 16.92
CA ALA A 135 7.50 26.64 17.49
C ALA A 135 8.84 25.99 17.09
N LEU A 136 9.22 26.07 15.82
CA LEU A 136 10.48 25.52 15.35
C LEU A 136 11.70 26.20 15.99
N LYS A 137 11.64 27.51 16.27
CA LYS A 137 12.70 28.21 17.00
C LYS A 137 12.80 27.76 18.45
N ILE A 138 11.66 27.50 19.11
CA ILE A 138 11.64 27.01 20.51
C ILE A 138 12.28 25.62 20.64
N ILE A 139 12.07 24.74 19.67
CA ILE A 139 12.65 23.39 19.69
C ILE A 139 14.04 23.32 19.03
N GLU A 140 14.65 24.46 18.79
CA GLU A 140 15.99 24.58 18.20
C GLU A 140 16.12 23.82 16.86
N PHE A 141 15.08 23.86 16.04
CA PHE A 141 15.12 23.24 14.73
C PHE A 141 16.15 23.95 13.82
N PRO A 142 16.86 23.23 12.93
CA PRO A 142 17.93 23.82 12.15
C PRO A 142 17.50 25.09 11.41
N ASP A 143 18.29 26.16 11.51
CA ASP A 143 18.03 27.49 10.96
C ASP A 143 17.66 27.47 9.47
N VAL A 144 18.21 26.52 8.70
CA VAL A 144 17.91 26.38 7.27
C VAL A 144 16.43 26.16 7.02
N PHE A 145 15.74 25.40 7.87
CA PHE A 145 14.30 25.14 7.74
C PHE A 145 13.48 26.36 8.16
N VAL A 146 13.89 27.07 9.22
CA VAL A 146 13.23 28.30 9.66
C VAL A 146 13.32 29.39 8.59
N LYS A 147 14.50 29.57 7.99
CA LYS A 147 14.71 30.52 6.89
C LYS A 147 13.95 30.14 5.62
N ALA A 148 13.84 28.83 5.31
CA ALA A 148 13.04 28.36 4.20
C ALA A 148 11.55 28.75 4.38
N MET A 149 11.02 28.69 5.60
CA MET A 149 9.64 29.11 5.89
C MET A 149 9.45 30.63 5.71
N GLU A 150 10.41 31.43 6.13
CA GLU A 150 10.39 32.90 5.90
C GLU A 150 10.38 33.23 4.41
N THR A 151 11.11 32.47 3.62
CA THR A 151 11.13 32.59 2.14
C THR A 151 9.79 32.23 1.54
N VAL A 152 9.18 31.12 1.97
CA VAL A 152 7.84 30.71 1.52
C VAL A 152 6.79 31.77 1.87
N GLU A 153 6.81 32.33 3.08
CA GLU A 153 5.90 33.38 3.49
C GLU A 153 5.96 34.60 2.55
N LYS A 154 7.17 34.98 2.12
CA LYS A 154 7.39 36.15 1.25
C LYS A 154 7.04 35.90 -0.22
N GLN A 155 7.28 34.69 -0.72
CA GLN A 155 7.13 34.35 -2.15
C GLN A 155 5.74 33.86 -2.52
N MET A 156 5.03 33.19 -1.61
CA MET A 156 3.71 32.64 -1.87
C MET A 156 2.61 33.65 -1.53
N ASN A 157 2.41 34.63 -2.38
CA ASN A 157 1.30 35.58 -2.23
C ASN A 157 0.04 35.02 -2.88
N PHE A 158 -0.70 34.19 -2.14
CA PHE A 158 -1.99 33.67 -2.59
C PHE A 158 -3.13 34.45 -1.94
N ASP A 159 -3.69 35.41 -2.66
CA ASP A 159 -5.00 35.99 -2.34
C ASP A 159 -6.16 35.06 -2.74
N THR A 160 -5.86 33.97 -3.42
CA THR A 160 -6.83 33.01 -3.95
C THR A 160 -7.22 31.99 -2.90
N VAL A 161 -8.53 31.75 -2.75
CA VAL A 161 -9.03 30.60 -1.98
C VAL A 161 -8.79 29.33 -2.81
N LEU A 162 -8.00 28.41 -2.28
CA LEU A 162 -7.74 27.13 -2.92
C LEU A 162 -8.91 26.17 -2.70
N PRO A 163 -9.28 25.34 -3.67
CA PRO A 163 -10.26 24.27 -3.46
C PRO A 163 -9.78 23.33 -2.35
N GLU A 164 -10.71 22.81 -1.57
CA GLU A 164 -10.38 21.80 -0.56
C GLU A 164 -10.05 20.49 -1.21
N ARG A 165 -9.01 19.82 -0.72
CA ARG A 165 -8.56 18.52 -1.20
C ARG A 165 -8.20 17.60 -0.04
N VAL A 166 -8.50 16.32 -0.19
CA VAL A 166 -8.05 15.25 0.70
C VAL A 166 -6.77 14.65 0.12
N ILE A 167 -5.76 14.48 0.95
CA ILE A 167 -4.48 13.86 0.57
C ILE A 167 -4.28 12.59 1.38
N GLU A 168 -4.25 11.47 0.69
CA GLU A 168 -3.84 10.18 1.23
C GLU A 168 -2.34 9.99 0.99
N VAL A 169 -1.56 9.81 2.05
CA VAL A 169 -0.10 9.76 1.98
C VAL A 169 0.39 8.31 1.97
N LYS A 170 1.15 7.93 0.95
CA LYS A 170 1.72 6.59 0.82
C LYS A 170 3.21 6.64 0.56
N SER A 171 4.00 5.93 1.37
CA SER A 171 5.43 5.76 1.14
C SER A 171 5.75 4.40 0.52
N SER A 172 6.60 4.38 -0.48
CA SER A 172 6.99 3.16 -1.20
C SER A 172 8.51 3.04 -1.34
N SER A 173 9.02 1.89 -1.74
CA SER A 173 10.40 1.76 -2.20
C SER A 173 10.58 2.47 -3.55
N ALA A 174 11.80 2.88 -3.87
CA ALA A 174 12.14 3.46 -5.18
C ALA A 174 11.76 2.50 -6.33
N TYR A 175 11.95 1.19 -6.15
CA TYR A 175 11.54 0.18 -7.13
C TYR A 175 10.02 0.25 -7.45
N MET A 176 9.15 0.24 -6.44
CA MET A 176 7.69 0.32 -6.66
C MET A 176 7.28 1.69 -7.20
N TYR A 177 7.93 2.76 -6.74
CA TYR A 177 7.72 4.09 -7.27
C TYR A 177 8.01 4.15 -8.77
N ASP A 178 9.15 3.60 -9.20
CA ASP A 178 9.55 3.56 -10.61
C ASP A 178 8.72 2.58 -11.45
N ALA A 179 8.27 1.49 -10.86
CA ALA A 179 7.49 0.48 -11.58
C ALA A 179 6.04 0.92 -11.86
N GLN A 180 5.44 1.73 -10.98
CA GLN A 180 4.02 2.04 -11.04
C GLN A 180 3.71 3.53 -10.85
N TYR A 181 4.07 4.13 -9.73
CA TYR A 181 3.47 5.40 -9.29
C TYR A 181 3.93 6.61 -10.10
N LYS A 182 5.15 6.63 -10.58
CA LYS A 182 5.65 7.71 -11.45
C LYS A 182 4.86 7.86 -12.76
N PHE A 183 4.13 6.83 -13.18
CA PHE A 183 3.30 6.86 -14.38
C PHE A 183 1.87 7.37 -14.13
N GLY A 184 1.56 7.82 -12.93
CA GLY A 184 0.24 8.35 -12.59
C GLY A 184 -0.83 7.28 -12.36
N VAL A 185 -0.45 6.04 -12.08
CA VAL A 185 -1.39 4.94 -11.82
C VAL A 185 -1.39 4.61 -10.33
N PRO A 186 -2.49 4.92 -9.59
CA PRO A 186 -2.58 4.59 -8.18
C PRO A 186 -2.80 3.08 -7.99
N ALA A 187 -2.41 2.57 -6.83
CA ALA A 187 -2.87 1.25 -6.41
C ALA A 187 -4.38 1.33 -6.07
N GLU A 188 -5.16 0.33 -6.49
CA GLU A 188 -6.62 0.30 -6.33
C GLU A 188 -7.03 0.51 -4.86
N ASN A 189 -6.40 -0.20 -3.93
CA ASN A 189 -6.66 -0.07 -2.50
C ASN A 189 -6.43 1.37 -1.98
N HIS A 190 -5.40 2.05 -2.45
CA HIS A 190 -5.13 3.44 -2.04
C HIS A 190 -6.13 4.42 -2.67
N ALA A 191 -6.54 4.17 -3.91
CA ALA A 191 -7.57 4.96 -4.57
C ALA A 191 -8.92 4.81 -3.87
N LEU A 192 -9.32 3.57 -3.50
CA LEU A 192 -10.54 3.29 -2.75
C LEU A 192 -10.52 3.92 -1.35
N GLN A 193 -9.38 3.91 -0.67
CA GLN A 193 -9.21 4.56 0.62
C GLN A 193 -9.37 6.09 0.49
N CYS A 194 -8.73 6.71 -0.49
CA CYS A 194 -8.88 8.14 -0.77
C CYS A 194 -10.34 8.49 -1.15
N LEU A 195 -10.99 7.68 -2.02
CA LEU A 195 -12.41 7.86 -2.35
C LEU A 195 -13.30 7.81 -1.12
N HIS A 196 -13.07 6.87 -0.19
CA HIS A 196 -13.80 6.82 1.08
C HIS A 196 -13.73 8.16 1.82
N TYR A 197 -12.57 8.77 1.89
CA TYR A 197 -12.41 10.07 2.55
C TYR A 197 -13.11 11.20 1.80
N LEU A 198 -13.15 11.16 0.46
CA LEU A 198 -13.92 12.11 -0.34
C LEU A 198 -15.42 11.96 -0.10
N LEU A 199 -15.94 10.74 -0.05
CA LEU A 199 -17.34 10.45 0.25
C LEU A 199 -17.72 10.88 1.68
N SER A 200 -16.84 10.62 2.64
CA SER A 200 -17.08 10.94 4.06
C SER A 200 -17.06 12.44 4.34
N THR A 201 -16.23 13.20 3.64
CA THR A 201 -16.05 14.65 3.87
C THR A 201 -16.89 15.52 2.93
N GLY A 202 -17.46 14.94 1.87
CA GLY A 202 -18.14 15.68 0.80
C GLY A 202 -17.20 16.48 -0.10
N THR A 203 -15.87 16.28 0.01
CA THR A 203 -14.87 16.96 -0.81
C THR A 203 -14.88 16.37 -2.22
N ASP A 204 -14.81 17.19 -3.26
CA ASP A 204 -14.90 16.71 -4.66
C ASP A 204 -13.61 16.12 -5.20
N GLU A 205 -12.48 16.64 -4.74
CA GLU A 205 -11.14 16.29 -5.22
C GLU A 205 -10.24 15.82 -4.09
N GLY A 206 -9.45 14.79 -4.35
CA GLY A 206 -8.38 14.34 -3.50
C GLY A 206 -7.21 13.86 -4.32
N ALA A 207 -6.20 13.35 -3.64
CA ALA A 207 -5.06 12.73 -4.29
C ALA A 207 -4.42 11.68 -3.40
N VAL A 208 -3.80 10.69 -4.03
CA VAL A 208 -2.83 9.83 -3.37
C VAL A 208 -1.43 10.42 -3.62
N LEU A 209 -0.78 10.85 -2.55
CA LEU A 209 0.59 11.35 -2.56
C LEU A 209 1.55 10.18 -2.32
N TYR A 210 2.20 9.72 -3.37
CA TYR A 210 3.25 8.70 -3.29
C TYR A 210 4.61 9.32 -3.05
N ILE A 211 5.31 8.82 -2.04
CA ILE A 211 6.65 9.26 -1.67
C ILE A 211 7.60 8.08 -1.77
N SER A 212 8.64 8.19 -2.61
CA SER A 212 9.76 7.26 -2.64
C SER A 212 10.62 7.48 -1.39
N LYS A 213 10.62 6.52 -0.47
CA LYS A 213 11.34 6.65 0.81
C LYS A 213 12.86 6.56 0.67
N ASP A 214 13.37 6.13 -0.47
CA ASP A 214 14.81 5.95 -0.70
C ASP A 214 15.47 7.22 -1.22
N ASP A 215 14.72 8.09 -1.93
CA ASP A 215 15.25 9.30 -2.58
C ASP A 215 14.30 10.51 -2.51
N ALA A 216 13.20 10.39 -1.78
CA ALA A 216 12.20 11.45 -1.55
C ALA A 216 11.53 12.01 -2.82
N ARG A 217 11.57 11.31 -3.96
CA ARG A 217 10.73 11.66 -5.13
C ARG A 217 9.26 11.52 -4.77
N MET A 218 8.44 12.42 -5.31
CA MET A 218 7.02 12.48 -5.01
C MET A 218 6.20 12.54 -6.29
N THR A 219 5.04 11.87 -6.26
CA THR A 219 4.02 11.96 -7.30
C THR A 219 2.67 12.06 -6.63
N GLU A 220 1.87 13.04 -7.05
CA GLU A 220 0.50 13.23 -6.60
C GLU A 220 -0.43 12.76 -7.72
N ILE A 221 -1.28 11.78 -7.42
CA ILE A 221 -2.21 11.18 -8.36
C ILE A 221 -3.62 11.59 -7.97
N PRO A 222 -4.34 12.37 -8.79
CA PRO A 222 -5.66 12.88 -8.44
C PRO A 222 -6.70 11.77 -8.37
N ILE A 223 -7.63 11.89 -7.42
CA ILE A 223 -8.81 11.05 -7.23
C ILE A 223 -10.03 11.95 -7.17
N TRP A 224 -11.08 11.60 -7.90
CA TRP A 224 -12.31 12.38 -7.98
C TRP A 224 -13.47 11.66 -7.28
N ARG A 225 -14.27 12.37 -6.50
CA ARG A 225 -15.43 11.81 -5.80
C ARG A 225 -16.47 11.23 -6.75
N ASN A 226 -16.59 11.77 -7.94
CA ASN A 226 -17.54 11.35 -8.96
C ASN A 226 -16.97 10.36 -10.01
N ASP A 227 -15.81 9.75 -9.75
CA ASP A 227 -15.28 8.68 -10.60
C ASP A 227 -16.23 7.47 -10.55
N GLU A 228 -16.93 7.20 -11.66
CA GLU A 228 -17.99 6.18 -11.74
C GLU A 228 -17.43 4.76 -11.53
N LEU A 229 -16.26 4.45 -12.10
CA LEU A 229 -15.65 3.12 -11.98
C LEU A 229 -15.18 2.85 -10.55
N LEU A 230 -14.54 3.84 -9.95
CA LEU A 230 -14.04 3.72 -8.58
C LEU A 230 -15.20 3.64 -7.57
N ASN A 231 -16.28 4.41 -7.79
CA ASN A 231 -17.50 4.34 -6.96
C ASN A 231 -18.19 2.98 -7.10
N ALA A 232 -18.30 2.43 -8.32
CA ALA A 232 -18.85 1.10 -8.53
C ALA A 232 -18.05 0.03 -7.80
N LYS A 233 -16.71 0.11 -7.85
CA LYS A 233 -15.83 -0.82 -7.13
C LYS A 233 -15.95 -0.67 -5.61
N TYR A 234 -16.01 0.55 -5.11
CA TYR A 234 -16.24 0.82 -3.69
C TYR A 234 -17.55 0.18 -3.21
N LEU A 235 -18.66 0.41 -3.95
CA LEU A 235 -19.97 -0.14 -3.62
C LEU A 235 -19.97 -1.67 -3.67
N GLU A 236 -19.32 -2.28 -4.66
CA GLU A 236 -19.13 -3.73 -4.76
C GLU A 236 -18.51 -4.29 -3.48
N VAL A 237 -17.36 -3.75 -3.06
CA VAL A 237 -16.62 -4.22 -1.87
C VAL A 237 -17.49 -4.14 -0.61
N VAL A 238 -18.11 -2.97 -0.34
CA VAL A 238 -18.86 -2.77 0.90
C VAL A 238 -20.18 -3.55 0.95
N THR A 239 -20.82 -3.80 -0.19
CA THR A 239 -22.05 -4.59 -0.28
C THR A 239 -21.77 -6.08 -0.18
N LEU A 240 -20.73 -6.58 -0.82
CA LEU A 240 -20.30 -7.98 -0.68
C LEU A 240 -19.85 -8.29 0.74
N ALA A 241 -19.03 -7.41 1.34
CA ALA A 241 -18.62 -7.56 2.72
C ALA A 241 -19.82 -7.61 3.68
N LYS A 242 -20.81 -6.72 3.50
CA LYS A 242 -22.06 -6.74 4.28
C LYS A 242 -22.82 -8.05 4.10
N ARG A 243 -22.98 -8.50 2.86
CA ARG A 243 -23.70 -9.74 2.54
C ARG A 243 -23.09 -10.95 3.26
N TYR A 244 -21.77 -11.12 3.23
CA TYR A 244 -21.11 -12.23 3.89
C TYR A 244 -21.16 -12.10 5.42
N TYR A 245 -20.99 -10.88 5.93
CA TYR A 245 -21.11 -10.60 7.36
C TYR A 245 -22.51 -10.92 7.90
N ASP A 246 -23.58 -10.44 7.24
CA ASP A 246 -24.96 -10.65 7.67
C ASP A 246 -25.35 -12.13 7.66
N LYS A 247 -24.88 -12.88 6.67
CA LYS A 247 -25.15 -14.32 6.55
C LYS A 247 -24.28 -15.18 7.46
N LYS A 248 -23.21 -14.63 8.03
CA LYS A 248 -22.16 -15.39 8.75
C LYS A 248 -21.57 -16.51 7.90
N GLU A 249 -21.44 -16.29 6.60
CA GLU A 249 -20.88 -17.22 5.62
C GLU A 249 -19.51 -16.72 5.17
N GLN A 250 -18.48 -17.55 5.27
CA GLN A 250 -17.17 -17.21 4.78
C GLN A 250 -17.18 -17.08 3.26
N PRO A 251 -16.62 -15.99 2.69
CA PRO A 251 -16.42 -15.87 1.25
C PRO A 251 -15.56 -17.03 0.70
N PRO A 252 -15.70 -17.37 -0.59
CA PRO A 252 -14.81 -18.33 -1.22
C PRO A 252 -13.37 -17.83 -1.17
N LEU A 253 -12.42 -18.78 -1.03
CA LEU A 253 -11.01 -18.46 -1.08
C LEU A 253 -10.61 -17.95 -2.46
N GLU A 254 -9.83 -16.89 -2.50
CA GLU A 254 -9.25 -16.42 -3.73
C GLU A 254 -8.14 -17.38 -4.22
N PRO A 255 -7.93 -17.50 -5.54
CA PRO A 255 -6.86 -18.33 -6.06
C PRO A 255 -5.49 -17.74 -5.71
N LEU A 256 -4.54 -18.64 -5.38
CA LEU A 256 -3.16 -18.25 -5.03
C LEU A 256 -2.36 -17.68 -6.22
N ILE A 257 -2.71 -18.11 -7.43
CA ILE A 257 -2.13 -17.65 -8.69
C ILE A 257 -3.25 -17.02 -9.51
N ILE A 258 -3.01 -15.85 -10.06
CA ILE A 258 -3.93 -15.14 -10.96
C ILE A 258 -3.26 -14.90 -12.31
N PHE A 259 -4.07 -14.71 -13.34
CA PHE A 259 -3.59 -14.18 -14.62
C PHE A 259 -3.72 -12.66 -14.59
N ASP A 260 -2.59 -11.96 -14.63
CA ASP A 260 -2.53 -10.50 -14.68
C ASP A 260 -2.67 -10.05 -16.15
N GLU A 261 -3.85 -9.61 -16.52
CA GLU A 261 -4.15 -9.18 -17.90
C GLU A 261 -3.28 -8.00 -18.34
N SER A 262 -2.94 -7.10 -17.44
CA SER A 262 -2.09 -5.94 -17.76
C SER A 262 -0.68 -6.35 -18.16
N LYS A 263 -0.15 -7.37 -17.52
CA LYS A 263 1.15 -7.96 -17.81
C LYS A 263 1.07 -9.11 -18.81
N GLY A 264 -0.13 -9.65 -19.06
CA GLY A 264 -0.34 -10.81 -19.92
C GLY A 264 0.38 -12.08 -19.42
N LYS A 265 0.46 -12.28 -18.11
CA LYS A 265 1.14 -13.42 -17.51
C LYS A 265 0.56 -13.83 -16.16
N PHE A 266 0.83 -15.07 -15.75
CA PHE A 266 0.52 -15.53 -14.42
C PHE A 266 1.40 -14.85 -13.38
N THR A 267 0.81 -14.47 -12.25
CA THR A 267 1.49 -13.89 -11.09
C THR A 267 0.90 -14.45 -9.80
N ASP A 268 1.64 -14.32 -8.71
CA ASP A 268 1.09 -14.54 -7.36
C ASP A 268 -0.05 -13.57 -7.12
N ASN A 269 -1.08 -14.04 -6.43
CA ASN A 269 -2.13 -13.15 -5.93
C ASN A 269 -1.58 -12.33 -4.76
N TRP A 270 -1.39 -11.04 -5.00
CA TRP A 270 -0.83 -10.10 -4.04
C TRP A 270 -1.66 -9.98 -2.77
N ASN A 271 -2.99 -10.04 -2.90
CA ASN A 271 -3.90 -9.95 -1.76
C ASN A 271 -3.69 -11.12 -0.79
N ILE A 272 -3.46 -12.31 -1.32
CA ILE A 272 -3.22 -13.51 -0.51
C ILE A 272 -1.84 -13.50 0.12
N LYS A 273 -0.82 -13.10 -0.64
CA LYS A 273 0.56 -13.06 -0.18
C LYS A 273 0.77 -12.25 1.10
N TYR A 274 0.02 -11.16 1.24
CA TYR A 274 0.08 -10.28 2.42
C TYR A 274 -1.12 -10.43 3.35
N SER A 275 -1.90 -11.51 3.20
CA SER A 275 -3.01 -11.82 4.09
C SER A 275 -2.52 -12.01 5.53
N SER A 276 -3.18 -11.36 6.48
CA SER A 276 -2.97 -11.59 7.91
C SER A 276 -3.44 -12.97 8.37
N TYR A 277 -4.12 -13.72 7.49
CA TYR A 277 -4.71 -15.03 7.77
C TYR A 277 -4.11 -16.15 6.91
N LEU A 278 -2.90 -15.96 6.38
CA LEU A 278 -2.27 -16.87 5.43
C LEU A 278 -2.15 -18.32 5.96
N THR A 279 -1.74 -18.49 7.22
CA THR A 279 -1.70 -19.82 7.87
C THR A 279 -3.09 -20.38 8.08
N TYR A 280 -4.03 -19.57 8.56
CA TYR A 280 -5.39 -20.00 8.83
C TYR A 280 -6.14 -20.47 7.58
N LEU A 281 -5.99 -19.75 6.47
CA LEU A 281 -6.71 -20.01 5.22
C LEU A 281 -6.02 -21.01 4.31
N TYR A 282 -4.69 -20.99 4.24
CA TYR A 282 -3.91 -21.72 3.22
C TYR A 282 -2.81 -22.61 3.81
N GLY A 283 -2.64 -22.61 5.14
CA GLY A 283 -1.65 -23.45 5.82
C GLY A 283 -0.20 -22.96 5.73
N PHE A 284 0.05 -21.72 5.25
CA PHE A 284 1.40 -21.18 5.18
C PHE A 284 1.79 -20.45 6.46
N GLU A 285 2.87 -20.89 7.10
CA GLU A 285 3.33 -20.28 8.36
C GLU A 285 3.89 -18.87 8.18
N HIS A 286 4.38 -18.51 6.98
CA HIS A 286 4.92 -17.19 6.67
C HIS A 286 4.96 -16.95 5.15
N GLU A 287 5.16 -15.69 4.75
CA GLU A 287 5.22 -15.25 3.37
C GLU A 287 6.28 -15.99 2.54
N SER A 288 7.44 -16.31 3.11
CA SER A 288 8.49 -17.02 2.38
C SER A 288 8.08 -18.46 2.03
N ALA A 289 7.35 -19.18 2.89
CA ALA A 289 6.84 -20.51 2.57
C ALA A 289 5.88 -20.46 1.38
N TYR A 290 5.01 -19.47 1.32
CA TYR A 290 4.17 -19.20 0.17
C TYR A 290 4.99 -18.93 -1.11
N GLN A 291 6.01 -18.08 -1.03
CA GLN A 291 6.85 -17.74 -2.17
C GLN A 291 7.63 -18.92 -2.72
N ASP A 292 8.21 -19.75 -1.85
CA ASP A 292 9.02 -20.92 -2.25
C ASP A 292 8.15 -21.94 -2.99
N GLU A 293 6.92 -22.17 -2.57
CA GLU A 293 6.00 -23.09 -3.21
C GLU A 293 5.48 -22.58 -4.56
N PHE A 294 5.04 -21.32 -4.63
CA PHE A 294 4.33 -20.80 -5.80
C PHE A 294 5.22 -20.14 -6.84
N LYS A 295 6.38 -19.60 -6.49
CA LYS A 295 7.29 -18.96 -7.45
C LYS A 295 7.71 -19.90 -8.58
N SER A 296 8.04 -21.13 -8.25
CA SER A 296 8.41 -22.17 -9.20
C SER A 296 7.21 -22.56 -10.09
N LYS A 297 6.01 -22.63 -9.51
CA LYS A 297 4.76 -22.95 -10.20
C LYS A 297 4.36 -21.86 -11.18
N VAL A 298 4.33 -20.60 -10.77
CA VAL A 298 4.07 -19.44 -11.65
C VAL A 298 5.05 -19.40 -12.82
N SER A 299 6.36 -19.60 -12.58
CA SER A 299 7.37 -19.65 -13.62
C SER A 299 7.13 -20.80 -14.62
N SER A 300 6.74 -21.97 -14.11
CA SER A 300 6.44 -23.14 -14.95
C SER A 300 5.19 -22.90 -15.81
N TRP A 301 4.14 -22.34 -15.26
CA TRP A 301 2.91 -21.99 -15.99
C TRP A 301 3.19 -20.98 -17.09
N ASN A 302 3.88 -19.88 -16.81
CA ASN A 302 4.26 -18.89 -17.80
C ASN A 302 5.09 -19.49 -18.94
N ARG A 303 6.04 -20.37 -18.62
CA ARG A 303 6.86 -21.08 -19.62
C ARG A 303 6.01 -21.96 -20.52
N VAL A 304 5.06 -22.71 -19.95
CA VAL A 304 4.17 -23.62 -20.71
C VAL A 304 3.28 -22.85 -21.66
N VAL A 305 2.62 -21.75 -21.19
CA VAL A 305 1.78 -20.94 -22.06
C VAL A 305 2.58 -20.24 -23.15
N GLY A 306 3.79 -19.75 -22.82
CA GLY A 306 4.71 -19.22 -23.82
C GLY A 306 5.10 -20.23 -24.91
N ARG A 307 5.28 -21.51 -24.55
CA ARG A 307 5.53 -22.59 -25.52
C ARG A 307 4.33 -22.84 -26.41
N ILE A 308 3.12 -22.88 -25.86
CA ILE A 308 1.89 -23.03 -26.66
C ILE A 308 1.81 -21.90 -27.69
N LYS A 309 2.03 -20.66 -27.25
CA LYS A 309 1.93 -19.49 -28.13
C LYS A 309 2.94 -19.48 -29.27
N ARG A 310 4.13 -20.07 -29.06
CA ARG A 310 5.15 -20.26 -30.11
C ARG A 310 4.96 -21.52 -30.98
N GLY A 311 4.01 -22.39 -30.62
CA GLY A 311 3.84 -23.68 -31.32
C GLY A 311 4.91 -24.71 -31.00
N ASP A 312 5.60 -24.60 -29.86
CA ASP A 312 6.66 -25.51 -29.45
C ASP A 312 6.11 -26.89 -29.07
N LYS A 313 6.92 -27.94 -29.25
CA LYS A 313 6.55 -29.29 -28.84
C LYS A 313 6.43 -29.41 -27.32
N MET A 314 5.30 -29.97 -26.85
CA MET A 314 5.02 -30.20 -25.45
C MET A 314 5.61 -31.49 -24.91
N THR A 315 6.14 -31.47 -23.69
CA THR A 315 6.51 -32.65 -22.91
C THR A 315 5.35 -33.14 -22.06
N ALA A 316 5.42 -34.39 -21.55
CA ALA A 316 4.41 -34.90 -20.64
C ALA A 316 4.20 -34.00 -19.40
N SER A 317 5.30 -33.45 -18.84
CA SER A 317 5.23 -32.50 -17.72
C SER A 317 4.52 -31.19 -18.10
N ASN A 318 4.74 -30.67 -19.33
CA ASN A 318 4.03 -29.48 -19.81
C ASN A 318 2.52 -29.74 -19.95
N LEU A 319 2.12 -30.91 -20.41
CA LEU A 319 0.71 -31.27 -20.52
C LEU A 319 0.03 -31.35 -19.16
N ALA A 320 0.71 -31.87 -18.13
CA ALA A 320 0.19 -31.87 -16.76
C ALA A 320 -0.07 -30.45 -16.25
N TYR A 321 0.84 -29.50 -16.47
CA TYR A 321 0.61 -28.10 -16.12
C TYR A 321 -0.54 -27.46 -16.90
N ILE A 322 -0.72 -27.82 -18.17
CA ILE A 322 -1.87 -27.32 -18.95
C ILE A 322 -3.19 -27.74 -18.33
N GLU A 323 -3.32 -29.01 -17.96
CA GLU A 323 -4.54 -29.51 -17.30
C GLU A 323 -4.77 -28.84 -15.94
N GLU A 324 -3.71 -28.61 -15.17
CA GLU A 324 -3.80 -27.87 -13.91
C GLU A 324 -4.26 -26.43 -14.11
N ILE A 325 -3.73 -25.70 -15.10
CA ILE A 325 -4.14 -24.34 -15.42
C ILE A 325 -5.61 -24.30 -15.88
N LYS A 326 -6.01 -25.20 -16.77
CA LYS A 326 -7.40 -25.30 -17.26
C LYS A 326 -8.40 -25.58 -16.15
N ALA A 327 -8.01 -26.41 -15.16
CA ALA A 327 -8.84 -26.68 -14.01
C ALA A 327 -9.11 -25.44 -13.14
N GLN A 328 -8.13 -24.53 -13.07
CA GLN A 328 -8.24 -23.28 -12.30
C GLN A 328 -8.83 -22.11 -13.11
N PHE A 329 -8.63 -22.09 -14.42
CA PHE A 329 -9.01 -20.99 -15.31
C PHE A 329 -9.90 -21.49 -16.45
N PRO A 330 -11.23 -21.45 -16.27
CA PRO A 330 -12.16 -21.87 -17.33
C PRO A 330 -12.03 -21.07 -18.63
N ASN A 331 -11.53 -19.82 -18.56
CA ASN A 331 -11.25 -18.95 -19.69
C ASN A 331 -9.85 -19.17 -20.32
N TRP A 332 -9.35 -20.40 -20.27
CA TRP A 332 -8.01 -20.77 -20.76
C TRP A 332 -7.65 -20.26 -22.15
N GLU A 333 -8.57 -20.33 -23.13
CA GLU A 333 -8.31 -19.90 -24.49
C GLU A 333 -8.06 -18.37 -24.57
N GLU A 334 -8.80 -17.60 -23.80
CA GLU A 334 -8.61 -16.16 -23.67
C GLU A 334 -7.25 -15.83 -23.03
N ILE A 335 -6.88 -16.57 -21.99
CA ILE A 335 -5.58 -16.42 -21.33
C ILE A 335 -4.43 -16.67 -22.31
N VAL A 336 -4.50 -17.75 -23.12
CA VAL A 336 -3.47 -18.03 -24.14
C VAL A 336 -3.40 -16.89 -25.17
N ASN A 337 -4.54 -16.37 -25.60
CA ASN A 337 -4.58 -15.27 -26.56
C ASN A 337 -3.96 -13.97 -26.00
N ASN A 338 -4.22 -13.67 -24.75
CA ASN A 338 -3.75 -12.44 -24.09
C ASN A 338 -2.35 -12.57 -23.48
N PHE A 339 -1.78 -13.79 -23.46
CA PHE A 339 -0.46 -14.02 -22.88
C PHE A 339 0.62 -13.25 -23.65
N LYS A 340 1.49 -12.55 -22.93
CA LYS A 340 2.66 -11.85 -23.47
C LYS A 340 3.90 -12.57 -23.01
N PRO A 341 4.56 -13.37 -23.89
CA PRO A 341 5.82 -14.00 -23.54
C PRO A 341 6.85 -12.91 -23.24
N GLU A 342 7.69 -13.14 -22.24
CA GLU A 342 8.84 -12.28 -22.03
C GLU A 342 9.68 -12.31 -23.31
N GLU A 343 10.00 -11.15 -23.88
CA GLU A 343 10.97 -11.05 -24.95
C GLU A 343 12.27 -11.66 -24.40
N SER A 344 12.71 -12.74 -25.02
CA SER A 344 14.00 -13.32 -24.71
C SER A 344 15.02 -12.21 -24.95
N GLY A 345 15.54 -11.62 -23.88
CA GLY A 345 16.68 -10.73 -23.97
C GLY A 345 17.84 -11.53 -24.53
N GLU A 346 17.94 -11.59 -25.85
CA GLU A 346 19.19 -11.90 -26.50
C GLU A 346 20.16 -10.80 -26.07
N SER A 347 20.94 -11.11 -25.05
CA SER A 347 22.18 -10.39 -24.83
C SER A 347 22.98 -10.59 -26.11
N GLU A 348 22.96 -9.61 -27.01
CA GLU A 348 24.01 -9.45 -28.00
C GLU A 348 25.33 -9.36 -27.22
N VAL A 349 25.96 -10.54 -27.07
CA VAL A 349 27.39 -10.62 -26.80
C VAL A 349 28.04 -10.22 -28.12
N ASN A 350 28.28 -8.93 -28.29
CA ASN A 350 29.15 -8.45 -29.34
C ASN A 350 30.57 -8.97 -29.04
N GLU A 351 31.06 -9.81 -29.96
CA GLU A 351 32.46 -10.24 -30.08
C GLU A 351 33.41 -9.03 -30.22
#